data_0739fe2e72191ed0ea27f2479037993b
#
_entry.id   0739fe2e72191ed0ea27f2479037993b
#
_cell.length_a   1.000
_cell.length_b   1.000
_cell.length_c   1.000
_cell.angle_alpha   90.00
_cell.angle_beta   90.00
_cell.angle_gamma   90.00
#
_symmetry.space_group_name_H-M   'P 1'
#
loop_
_entity.id
_entity.type
_entity.pdbx_description
1 polymer ?
#
loop_
_entity_poly.entity_id
_entity_poly.type
_entity_poly.pdbx_seq_one_letter_code
_entity_poly.pdbx_strand_id
1 'polypeptide(L)'
;MAFSFFGKKHDEEDATVRELPVAAITPNRYQPRHLFGDRDIYELAATIKEHGLLQPIIVRETDPEKYEIIAGERRFRAVKQLEWDHIPAIVKQMNDNEAASMAVIENLQREELSPIEEARAYHRLLELNKLTQSDLATALGKSQSFIANKLRLLRLSPLVQRAVMQRQLTERHGRCLVGLPEKNQVKLMNQIMHEHLSVEQTEQLVQQTREGQQPLKNVRLKNPAHETPEYHYQKTMKDIQRVIKRAGKDGMAIHSWEEDVVGYHRVIIDIPVVDDQEGED
;
A
#
# COMPACT_ATOMS: atom_id res chain seq x y z
N MET A 1 23.05 -2.45 -5.49
CA MET A 1 22.97 -1.50 -6.62
C MET A 1 23.11 -0.11 -6.04
N ALA A 2 24.25 0.55 -6.31
CA ALA A 2 24.51 1.89 -5.83
C ALA A 2 23.60 2.85 -6.59
N PHE A 3 22.75 3.58 -5.87
CA PHE A 3 21.88 4.60 -6.42
C PHE A 3 22.73 5.78 -6.88
N SER A 4 22.95 5.94 -8.18
CA SER A 4 23.52 7.13 -8.79
C SER A 4 22.51 8.29 -8.74
N PHE A 5 22.00 8.61 -7.55
CA PHE A 5 21.03 9.68 -7.34
C PHE A 5 21.69 11.05 -7.36
N PHE A 6 22.97 11.10 -7.05
CA PHE A 6 23.75 12.31 -6.99
C PHE A 6 24.65 12.33 -8.23
N GLY A 7 24.19 13.04 -9.26
CA GLY A 7 24.93 13.24 -10.49
C GLY A 7 26.28 13.88 -10.24
N LYS A 8 27.26 13.09 -10.20
CA LYS A 8 28.68 13.07 -10.52
C LYS A 8 29.23 11.86 -9.79
N LYS A 9 29.96 11.00 -10.48
CA LYS A 9 30.92 10.09 -9.89
C LYS A 9 31.69 10.85 -8.80
N HIS A 10 31.19 10.89 -7.56
CA HIS A 10 32.11 10.87 -6.45
C HIS A 10 32.55 9.43 -6.40
N ASP A 11 33.74 9.26 -6.86
CA ASP A 11 34.50 8.05 -6.88
C ASP A 11 34.28 7.27 -5.60
N GLU A 12 34.28 5.95 -5.70
CA GLU A 12 34.49 5.00 -4.60
C GLU A 12 35.82 5.26 -3.88
N GLU A 13 36.30 6.50 -3.90
CA GLU A 13 37.49 6.94 -3.18
C GLU A 13 37.15 6.95 -1.69
N ASP A 14 37.63 5.88 -1.05
CA ASP A 14 37.92 5.73 0.38
C ASP A 14 36.79 6.17 1.32
N ALA A 15 35.74 5.33 1.42
CA ALA A 15 34.89 5.29 2.59
C ALA A 15 35.73 4.77 3.79
N THR A 16 36.75 5.55 4.21
CA THR A 16 37.58 5.21 5.35
C THR A 16 36.73 5.23 6.61
N VAL A 17 36.69 4.09 7.29
CA VAL A 17 36.09 4.00 8.62
C VAL A 17 36.98 4.77 9.60
N ARG A 18 36.41 5.73 10.31
CA ARG A 18 37.07 6.54 11.32
C ARG A 18 36.44 6.31 12.69
N GLU A 19 37.23 6.28 13.72
CA GLU A 19 36.74 6.30 15.09
C GLU A 19 36.40 7.75 15.47
N LEU A 20 35.10 8.03 15.68
CA LEU A 20 34.62 9.37 16.03
C LEU A 20 34.13 9.41 17.46
N PRO A 21 34.39 10.51 18.20
CA PRO A 21 33.87 10.68 19.56
C PRO A 21 32.33 10.66 19.54
N VAL A 22 31.70 9.82 20.35
CA VAL A 22 30.23 9.74 20.47
C VAL A 22 29.61 11.08 20.85
N ALA A 23 30.34 11.89 21.66
CA ALA A 23 29.91 13.22 22.06
C ALA A 23 29.83 14.25 20.91
N ALA A 24 30.59 14.03 19.83
CA ALA A 24 30.61 14.90 18.64
C ALA A 24 29.50 14.60 17.64
N ILE A 25 28.72 13.54 17.88
CA ILE A 25 27.69 13.05 16.95
C ILE A 25 26.31 13.42 17.45
N THR A 26 25.50 14.04 16.58
CA THR A 26 24.11 14.40 16.82
C THR A 26 23.16 13.50 16.03
N PRO A 27 21.96 13.16 16.57
CA PRO A 27 20.93 12.46 15.83
C PRO A 27 20.46 13.22 14.62
N ASN A 28 19.94 12.49 13.62
CA ASN A 28 19.39 13.10 12.40
C ASN A 28 18.13 13.92 12.70
N ARG A 29 18.17 15.22 12.38
CA ARG A 29 17.03 16.15 12.56
C ARG A 29 15.84 15.85 11.64
N TYR A 30 16.03 15.06 10.59
CA TYR A 30 15.00 14.73 9.59
C TYR A 30 14.33 13.36 9.83
N GLN A 31 14.71 12.61 10.88
CA GLN A 31 14.05 11.34 11.21
C GLN A 31 12.89 11.56 12.19
N PRO A 32 11.62 11.40 11.77
CA PRO A 32 10.45 11.66 12.61
C PRO A 32 10.18 10.58 13.68
N ARG A 33 10.93 9.47 13.67
CA ARG A 33 10.65 8.33 14.55
C ARG A 33 11.43 8.42 15.85
N HIS A 34 10.81 9.02 16.87
CA HIS A 34 11.31 9.00 18.26
C HIS A 34 10.97 7.70 19.03
N LEU A 35 10.18 6.80 18.42
CA LEU A 35 9.68 5.57 19.04
C LEU A 35 10.42 4.34 18.48
N PHE A 36 11.67 4.16 18.83
CA PHE A 36 12.25 2.82 18.85
C PHE A 36 11.85 2.20 20.20
N GLY A 37 11.33 0.97 20.18
CA GLY A 37 11.07 0.28 21.44
C GLY A 37 12.38 0.17 22.25
N ASP A 38 12.38 0.62 23.49
CA ASP A 38 13.57 0.56 24.34
C ASP A 38 14.15 -0.87 24.37
N ARG A 39 13.29 -1.88 24.32
CA ARG A 39 13.66 -3.29 24.27
C ARG A 39 14.53 -3.65 23.07
N ASP A 40 14.20 -3.14 21.89
CA ASP A 40 14.95 -3.41 20.64
C ASP A 40 16.37 -2.82 20.69
N ILE A 41 16.55 -1.70 21.41
CA ILE A 41 17.85 -1.06 21.59
C ILE A 41 18.67 -1.84 22.62
N TYR A 42 18.05 -2.35 23.69
CA TYR A 42 18.71 -3.19 24.70
C TYR A 42 19.26 -4.49 24.10
N GLU A 43 18.45 -5.19 23.27
CA GLU A 43 18.87 -6.43 22.59
C GLU A 43 20.05 -6.16 21.63
N LEU A 44 19.99 -5.06 20.88
CA LEU A 44 21.07 -4.64 20.00
C LEU A 44 22.33 -4.27 20.79
N ALA A 45 22.19 -3.57 21.92
CA ALA A 45 23.32 -3.21 22.79
C ALA A 45 24.01 -4.45 23.35
N ALA A 46 23.25 -5.46 23.78
CA ALA A 46 23.81 -6.73 24.23
C ALA A 46 24.65 -7.41 23.12
N THR A 47 24.12 -7.46 21.89
CA THR A 47 24.84 -8.02 20.73
C THR A 47 26.12 -7.23 20.41
N ILE A 48 26.05 -5.89 20.45
CA ILE A 48 27.22 -5.03 20.21
C ILE A 48 28.28 -5.20 21.31
N LYS A 49 27.85 -5.40 22.54
CA LYS A 49 28.77 -5.65 23.65
C LYS A 49 29.55 -6.95 23.48
N GLU A 50 28.92 -7.99 22.94
CA GLU A 50 29.50 -9.31 22.75
C GLU A 50 30.40 -9.41 21.52
N HIS A 51 29.94 -8.84 20.38
CA HIS A 51 30.56 -9.05 19.08
C HIS A 51 31.20 -7.78 18.50
N GLY A 52 31.09 -6.64 19.17
CA GLY A 52 31.49 -5.35 18.62
C GLY A 52 30.49 -4.80 17.61
N LEU A 53 30.77 -3.61 17.10
CA LEU A 53 29.95 -2.99 16.05
C LEU A 53 30.42 -3.46 14.67
N LEU A 54 29.75 -4.47 14.11
CA LEU A 54 30.12 -5.09 12.83
C LEU A 54 29.96 -4.16 11.63
N GLN A 55 29.07 -3.18 11.69
CA GLN A 55 28.82 -2.23 10.62
C GLN A 55 28.94 -0.80 11.16
N PRO A 56 29.82 0.04 10.59
CA PRO A 56 29.94 1.43 11.01
C PRO A 56 28.63 2.21 10.76
N ILE A 57 28.46 3.28 11.52
CA ILE A 57 27.40 4.26 11.22
C ILE A 57 27.84 5.16 10.07
N ILE A 58 26.89 5.81 9.40
CA ILE A 58 27.16 6.79 8.36
C ILE A 58 26.80 8.16 8.93
N VAL A 59 27.76 9.07 8.88
CA VAL A 59 27.59 10.44 9.35
C VAL A 59 28.02 11.44 8.28
N ARG A 60 27.57 12.68 8.41
CA ARG A 60 28.11 13.83 7.66
C ARG A 60 28.75 14.81 8.62
N GLU A 61 29.73 15.53 8.17
CA GLU A 61 30.30 16.66 8.89
C GLU A 61 29.40 17.90 8.66
N THR A 62 28.93 18.53 9.72
CA THR A 62 28.09 19.74 9.67
C THR A 62 28.89 21.00 9.96
N ASP A 63 29.78 20.91 10.93
CA ASP A 63 30.78 21.90 11.33
C ASP A 63 32.09 21.18 11.62
N PRO A 64 33.23 21.86 11.72
CA PRO A 64 34.48 21.22 12.13
C PRO A 64 34.31 20.37 13.39
N GLU A 65 34.64 19.08 13.25
CA GLU A 65 34.54 18.09 14.32
C GLU A 65 33.12 17.84 14.88
N LYS A 66 32.08 18.26 14.17
CA LYS A 66 30.66 17.95 14.51
C LYS A 66 30.00 17.14 13.42
N TYR A 67 29.34 16.08 13.81
CA TYR A 67 28.78 15.11 12.91
C TYR A 67 27.27 14.95 13.14
N GLU A 68 26.55 14.70 12.07
CA GLU A 68 25.11 14.36 12.09
C GLU A 68 24.91 12.96 11.48
N ILE A 69 24.13 12.12 12.13
CA ILE A 69 23.84 10.77 11.66
C ILE A 69 23.01 10.81 10.39
N ILE A 70 23.47 10.11 9.35
CA ILE A 70 22.70 9.84 8.13
C ILE A 70 22.00 8.47 8.22
N ALA A 71 22.75 7.44 8.65
CA ALA A 71 22.20 6.09 8.84
C ALA A 71 22.87 5.40 10.03
N GLY A 72 22.10 4.56 10.72
CA GLY A 72 22.59 3.81 11.88
C GLY A 72 22.17 4.35 13.25
N GLU A 73 21.10 5.13 13.35
CA GLU A 73 20.57 5.69 14.60
C GLU A 73 20.42 4.66 15.71
N ARG A 74 19.90 3.44 15.43
CA ARG A 74 19.76 2.36 16.43
C ARG A 74 21.11 1.92 16.98
N ARG A 75 22.13 1.80 16.10
CA ARG A 75 23.50 1.44 16.49
C ARG A 75 24.12 2.52 17.35
N PHE A 76 23.96 3.78 16.97
CA PHE A 76 24.42 4.91 17.76
C PHE A 76 23.80 4.94 19.17
N ARG A 77 22.47 4.73 19.28
CA ARG A 77 21.80 4.69 20.60
C ARG A 77 22.26 3.52 21.45
N ALA A 78 22.46 2.34 20.85
CA ALA A 78 22.98 1.17 21.54
C ALA A 78 24.41 1.42 22.06
N VAL A 79 25.29 2.00 21.24
CA VAL A 79 26.66 2.37 21.62
C VAL A 79 26.65 3.43 22.72
N LYS A 80 25.79 4.44 22.64
CA LYS A 80 25.62 5.45 23.68
C LYS A 80 25.17 4.85 25.01
N GLN A 81 24.29 3.84 24.98
CA GLN A 81 23.84 3.11 26.16
C GLN A 81 24.95 2.24 26.77
N LEU A 82 25.90 1.78 25.94
CA LEU A 82 27.10 1.06 26.38
C LEU A 82 28.22 1.98 26.90
N GLU A 83 27.97 3.31 26.88
CA GLU A 83 28.91 4.35 27.33
C GLU A 83 30.28 4.28 26.62
N TRP A 84 30.27 3.95 25.29
CA TRP A 84 31.48 3.99 24.51
C TRP A 84 31.91 5.44 24.24
N ASP A 85 33.21 5.71 24.31
CA ASP A 85 33.78 7.02 24.04
C ASP A 85 33.81 7.29 22.52
N HIS A 86 34.08 6.27 21.71
CA HIS A 86 34.20 6.36 20.25
C HIS A 86 33.35 5.33 19.55
N ILE A 87 32.98 5.62 18.30
CA ILE A 87 32.19 4.75 17.46
C ILE A 87 32.76 4.73 16.02
N PRO A 88 32.93 3.54 15.42
CA PRO A 88 33.34 3.46 14.02
C PRO A 88 32.27 4.06 13.09
N ALA A 89 32.68 5.03 12.27
CA ALA A 89 31.81 5.79 11.39
C ALA A 89 32.43 6.02 10.03
N ILE A 90 31.60 6.08 8.99
CA ILE A 90 31.95 6.53 7.65
C ILE A 90 31.50 7.98 7.53
N VAL A 91 32.44 8.90 7.31
CA VAL A 91 32.16 10.31 7.11
C VAL A 91 31.91 10.57 5.62
N LYS A 92 30.71 11.04 5.29
CA LYS A 92 30.38 11.45 3.92
C LYS A 92 30.20 12.96 3.85
N GLN A 93 30.79 13.58 2.83
CA GLN A 93 30.50 14.98 2.55
C GLN A 93 29.18 15.09 1.83
N MET A 94 28.19 15.72 2.47
CA MET A 94 26.84 15.87 1.96
C MET A 94 26.24 17.20 2.38
N ASN A 95 25.54 17.86 1.48
CA ASN A 95 24.71 19.00 1.83
C ASN A 95 23.39 18.56 2.51
N ASP A 96 22.63 19.53 3.03
CA ASP A 96 21.37 19.26 3.76
C ASP A 96 20.32 18.52 2.91
N ASN A 97 20.20 18.87 1.62
CA ASN A 97 19.25 18.22 0.71
C ASN A 97 19.64 16.77 0.41
N GLU A 98 20.92 16.50 0.24
CA GLU A 98 21.45 15.15 0.03
C GLU A 98 21.20 14.27 1.26
N ALA A 99 21.52 14.80 2.45
CA ALA A 99 21.28 14.08 3.70
C ALA A 99 19.78 13.79 3.92
N ALA A 100 18.93 14.80 3.69
CA ALA A 100 17.48 14.62 3.79
C ALA A 100 16.96 13.60 2.77
N SER A 101 17.47 13.61 1.53
CA SER A 101 17.10 12.65 0.49
C SER A 101 17.51 11.22 0.85
N MET A 102 18.68 11.05 1.40
CA MET A 102 19.18 9.73 1.83
C MET A 102 18.32 9.15 2.95
N ALA A 103 17.92 9.99 3.92
CA ALA A 103 17.00 9.58 4.98
C ALA A 103 15.61 9.17 4.44
N VAL A 104 15.10 9.87 3.41
CA VAL A 104 13.84 9.50 2.75
C VAL A 104 13.97 8.17 2.01
N ILE A 105 15.10 7.95 1.31
CA ILE A 105 15.35 6.71 0.56
C ILE A 105 15.50 5.52 1.52
N GLU A 106 16.23 5.68 2.63
CA GLU A 106 16.34 4.63 3.67
C GLU A 106 14.95 4.23 4.18
N ASN A 107 14.13 5.23 4.50
CA ASN A 107 12.78 4.98 4.96
C ASN A 107 11.89 4.33 3.88
N LEU A 108 12.11 4.66 2.59
CA LEU A 108 11.37 4.10 1.46
C LEU A 108 11.68 2.61 1.22
N GLN A 109 12.83 2.11 1.71
CA GLN A 109 13.21 0.70 1.60
C GLN A 109 12.54 -0.22 2.62
N ARG A 110 11.70 0.33 3.51
CA ARG A 110 10.96 -0.48 4.49
C ARG A 110 9.82 -1.24 3.81
N GLU A 111 9.68 -2.51 4.14
CA GLU A 111 8.70 -3.42 3.52
C GLU A 111 7.23 -3.07 3.84
N GLU A 112 6.95 -2.24 4.85
CA GLU A 112 5.60 -2.02 5.38
C GLU A 112 4.98 -0.66 5.03
N LEU A 113 5.55 0.12 4.11
CA LEU A 113 5.01 1.42 3.75
C LEU A 113 3.64 1.32 3.10
N SER A 114 2.72 2.17 3.53
CA SER A 114 1.44 2.35 2.83
C SER A 114 1.65 3.10 1.51
N PRO A 115 0.73 2.94 0.53
CA PRO A 115 0.82 3.68 -0.74
C PRO A 115 0.84 5.21 -0.58
N ILE A 116 0.25 5.73 0.49
CA ILE A 116 0.27 7.18 0.80
C ILE A 116 1.64 7.61 1.35
N GLU A 117 2.25 6.79 2.19
CA GLU A 117 3.60 7.09 2.72
C GLU A 117 4.64 7.05 1.60
N GLU A 118 4.58 6.05 0.71
CA GLU A 118 5.41 6.04 -0.49
C GLU A 118 5.22 7.29 -1.35
N ALA A 119 3.96 7.70 -1.58
CA ALA A 119 3.66 8.90 -2.35
C ALA A 119 4.25 10.17 -1.72
N ARG A 120 4.18 10.30 -0.39
CA ARG A 120 4.79 11.41 0.36
C ARG A 120 6.31 11.40 0.25
N ALA A 121 6.93 10.21 0.32
CA ALA A 121 8.36 10.05 0.14
C ALA A 121 8.80 10.48 -1.27
N TYR A 122 8.09 10.04 -2.32
CA TYR A 122 8.38 10.49 -3.69
C TYR A 122 8.20 12.00 -3.87
N HIS A 123 7.14 12.58 -3.35
CA HIS A 123 6.92 14.02 -3.39
C HIS A 123 8.07 14.77 -2.73
N ARG A 124 8.50 14.32 -1.55
CA ARG A 124 9.61 14.93 -0.81
C ARG A 124 10.93 14.86 -1.58
N LEU A 125 11.22 13.73 -2.25
CA LEU A 125 12.40 13.59 -3.08
C LEU A 125 12.41 14.54 -4.29
N LEU A 126 11.24 14.72 -4.94
CA LEU A 126 11.09 15.68 -6.05
C LEU A 126 11.37 17.12 -5.60
N GLU A 127 10.84 17.53 -4.42
CA GLU A 127 11.04 18.87 -3.87
C GLU A 127 12.51 19.11 -3.48
N LEU A 128 13.12 18.20 -2.71
CA LEU A 128 14.48 18.35 -2.20
C LEU A 128 15.51 18.47 -3.34
N ASN A 129 15.33 17.69 -4.40
CA ASN A 129 16.31 17.58 -5.48
C ASN A 129 15.89 18.35 -6.74
N LYS A 130 14.74 19.02 -6.75
CA LYS A 130 14.16 19.72 -7.90
C LYS A 130 14.09 18.82 -9.16
N LEU A 131 13.75 17.55 -8.97
CA LEU A 131 13.68 16.54 -10.02
C LEU A 131 12.33 16.55 -10.72
N THR A 132 12.34 16.10 -11.98
CA THR A 132 11.10 15.70 -12.64
C THR A 132 10.66 14.30 -12.20
N GLN A 133 9.39 13.95 -12.43
CA GLN A 133 8.90 12.59 -12.15
C GLN A 133 9.63 11.52 -12.98
N SER A 134 10.09 11.89 -14.16
CA SER A 134 10.86 11.01 -15.03
C SER A 134 12.26 10.73 -14.46
N ASP A 135 12.94 11.78 -13.97
CA ASP A 135 14.27 11.63 -13.36
C ASP A 135 14.20 10.77 -12.11
N LEU A 136 13.20 11.02 -11.25
CA LEU A 136 12.97 10.22 -10.05
C LEU A 136 12.66 8.76 -10.39
N ALA A 137 11.85 8.52 -11.41
CA ALA A 137 11.51 7.17 -11.85
C ALA A 137 12.77 6.42 -12.33
N THR A 138 13.58 7.06 -13.16
CA THR A 138 14.85 6.51 -13.66
C THR A 138 15.79 6.17 -12.50
N ALA A 139 15.94 7.12 -11.55
CA ALA A 139 16.81 6.94 -10.39
C ALA A 139 16.37 5.79 -9.46
N LEU A 140 15.07 5.54 -9.35
CA LEU A 140 14.51 4.47 -8.52
C LEU A 140 14.30 3.14 -9.28
N GLY A 141 14.62 3.09 -10.58
CA GLY A 141 14.37 1.90 -11.41
C GLY A 141 12.86 1.59 -11.57
N LYS A 142 12.01 2.64 -11.57
CA LYS A 142 10.55 2.54 -11.73
C LYS A 142 10.13 3.20 -13.04
N SER A 143 8.87 2.98 -13.47
CA SER A 143 8.31 3.74 -14.58
C SER A 143 7.82 5.11 -14.11
N GLN A 144 7.85 6.11 -15.00
CA GLN A 144 7.29 7.44 -14.71
C GLN A 144 5.80 7.35 -14.35
N SER A 145 5.05 6.46 -15.02
CA SER A 145 3.64 6.23 -14.71
C SER A 145 3.41 5.65 -13.31
N PHE A 146 4.34 4.83 -12.82
CA PHE A 146 4.29 4.32 -11.44
C PHE A 146 4.40 5.48 -10.43
N ILE A 147 5.40 6.34 -10.59
CA ILE A 147 5.59 7.53 -9.72
C ILE A 147 4.39 8.45 -9.81
N ALA A 148 3.91 8.75 -11.03
CA ALA A 148 2.74 9.61 -11.24
C ALA A 148 1.48 9.06 -10.55
N ASN A 149 1.23 7.75 -10.63
CA ASN A 149 0.09 7.12 -10.00
C ASN A 149 0.15 7.21 -8.47
N LYS A 150 1.32 7.02 -7.87
CA LYS A 150 1.51 7.22 -6.43
C LYS A 150 1.26 8.66 -6.02
N LEU A 151 1.86 9.64 -6.69
CA LEU A 151 1.69 11.06 -6.40
C LEU A 151 0.23 11.53 -6.54
N ARG A 152 -0.54 10.95 -7.45
CA ARG A 152 -1.97 11.26 -7.59
C ARG A 152 -2.76 10.97 -6.32
N LEU A 153 -2.36 9.99 -5.50
CA LEU A 153 -3.03 9.64 -4.25
C LEU A 153 -2.98 10.79 -3.23
N LEU A 154 -1.99 11.68 -3.30
CA LEU A 154 -1.90 12.85 -2.42
C LEU A 154 -2.99 13.89 -2.69
N ARG A 155 -3.69 13.81 -3.83
CA ARG A 155 -4.83 14.67 -4.17
C ARG A 155 -6.15 14.18 -3.58
N LEU A 156 -6.14 13.04 -2.89
CA LEU A 156 -7.29 12.54 -2.18
C LEU A 156 -7.54 13.36 -0.91
N SER A 157 -8.80 13.44 -0.50
CA SER A 157 -9.14 14.05 0.78
C SER A 157 -8.48 13.31 1.95
N PRO A 158 -8.23 13.99 3.09
CA PRO A 158 -7.53 13.38 4.23
C PRO A 158 -8.21 12.10 4.75
N LEU A 159 -9.54 12.03 4.70
CA LEU A 159 -10.30 10.85 5.11
C LEU A 159 -10.03 9.66 4.19
N VAL A 160 -10.04 9.89 2.86
CA VAL A 160 -9.77 8.82 1.88
C VAL A 160 -8.30 8.38 1.94
N GLN A 161 -7.35 9.33 2.10
CA GLN A 161 -5.96 8.97 2.33
C GLN A 161 -5.80 8.05 3.55
N ARG A 162 -6.48 8.37 4.66
CA ARG A 162 -6.47 7.55 5.87
C ARG A 162 -7.02 6.14 5.63
N ALA A 163 -8.13 6.02 4.91
CA ALA A 163 -8.70 4.71 4.56
C ALA A 163 -7.72 3.85 3.71
N VAL A 164 -6.97 4.48 2.78
CA VAL A 164 -5.91 3.79 2.01
C VAL A 164 -4.74 3.41 2.91
N MET A 165 -4.30 4.27 3.83
CA MET A 165 -3.24 3.97 4.79
C MET A 165 -3.60 2.79 5.71
N GLN A 166 -4.86 2.72 6.13
CA GLN A 166 -5.40 1.65 6.99
C GLN A 166 -5.76 0.37 6.22
N ARG A 167 -5.46 0.31 4.91
CA ARG A 167 -5.79 -0.82 4.02
C ARG A 167 -7.30 -1.13 3.93
N GLN A 168 -8.17 -0.20 4.32
CA GLN A 168 -9.61 -0.30 4.14
C GLN A 168 -10.01 -0.10 2.67
N LEU A 169 -9.20 0.67 1.93
CA LEU A 169 -9.27 0.82 0.49
C LEU A 169 -7.93 0.44 -0.14
N THR A 170 -7.99 -0.20 -1.31
CA THR A 170 -6.77 -0.44 -2.08
C THR A 170 -6.30 0.85 -2.77
N GLU A 171 -5.02 0.89 -3.15
CA GLU A 171 -4.47 1.96 -3.98
C GLU A 171 -5.28 2.21 -5.26
N ARG A 172 -5.76 1.13 -5.90
CA ARG A 172 -6.56 1.21 -7.13
C ARG A 172 -7.89 1.91 -6.90
N HIS A 173 -8.62 1.58 -5.82
CA HIS A 173 -9.84 2.29 -5.44
C HIS A 173 -9.57 3.77 -5.18
N GLY A 174 -8.48 4.11 -4.46
CA GLY A 174 -8.08 5.49 -4.24
C GLY A 174 -7.87 6.24 -5.56
N ARG A 175 -7.17 5.65 -6.54
CA ARG A 175 -6.91 6.27 -7.84
C ARG A 175 -8.19 6.60 -8.62
N CYS A 176 -9.23 5.77 -8.51
CA CYS A 176 -10.51 6.04 -9.16
C CYS A 176 -11.16 7.32 -8.61
N LEU A 177 -11.00 7.60 -7.31
CA LEU A 177 -11.57 8.75 -6.64
C LEU A 177 -10.82 10.07 -6.88
N VAL A 178 -9.60 10.02 -7.42
CA VAL A 178 -8.79 11.21 -7.70
C VAL A 178 -9.49 12.12 -8.71
N GLY A 179 -9.55 13.42 -8.39
CA GLY A 179 -10.15 14.45 -9.26
C GLY A 179 -11.63 14.67 -9.02
N LEU A 180 -12.26 13.92 -8.14
CA LEU A 180 -13.60 14.23 -7.65
C LEU A 180 -13.55 15.31 -6.56
N PRO A 181 -14.61 16.12 -6.38
CA PRO A 181 -14.76 16.97 -5.22
C PRO A 181 -14.70 16.17 -3.92
N GLU A 182 -14.13 16.74 -2.85
CA GLU A 182 -13.91 16.07 -1.57
C GLU A 182 -15.19 15.39 -1.01
N LYS A 183 -16.31 16.09 -1.06
CA LYS A 183 -17.62 15.56 -0.63
C LYS A 183 -17.99 14.26 -1.36
N ASN A 184 -17.71 14.19 -2.67
CA ASN A 184 -17.99 13.01 -3.48
C ASN A 184 -16.98 11.89 -3.20
N GLN A 185 -15.71 12.23 -2.99
CA GLN A 185 -14.70 11.24 -2.61
C GLN A 185 -15.11 10.51 -1.32
N VAL A 186 -15.50 11.24 -0.28
CA VAL A 186 -15.91 10.65 1.01
C VAL A 186 -17.20 9.83 0.87
N LYS A 187 -18.19 10.34 0.10
CA LYS A 187 -19.42 9.62 -0.14
C LYS A 187 -19.19 8.28 -0.83
N LEU A 188 -18.40 8.30 -1.92
CA LEU A 188 -18.09 7.09 -2.69
C LEU A 188 -17.18 6.14 -1.90
N MET A 189 -16.23 6.64 -1.13
CA MET A 189 -15.43 5.83 -0.21
C MET A 189 -16.32 5.00 0.73
N ASN A 190 -17.30 5.64 1.39
CA ASN A 190 -18.21 4.94 2.30
C ASN A 190 -19.05 3.87 1.56
N GLN A 191 -19.49 4.18 0.34
CA GLN A 191 -20.24 3.23 -0.48
C GLN A 191 -19.37 2.04 -0.91
N ILE A 192 -18.14 2.27 -1.37
CA ILE A 192 -17.18 1.22 -1.74
C ILE A 192 -16.93 0.28 -0.55
N MET A 193 -16.73 0.83 0.65
CA MET A 193 -16.47 0.05 1.85
C MET A 193 -17.70 -0.74 2.33
N HIS A 194 -18.88 -0.13 2.27
CA HIS A 194 -20.13 -0.77 2.71
C HIS A 194 -20.59 -1.88 1.76
N GLU A 195 -20.48 -1.65 0.47
CA GLU A 195 -20.96 -2.58 -0.58
C GLU A 195 -19.85 -3.52 -1.08
N HIS A 196 -18.62 -3.40 -0.55
CA HIS A 196 -17.44 -4.19 -0.97
C HIS A 196 -17.22 -4.18 -2.48
N LEU A 197 -17.33 -2.99 -3.10
CA LEU A 197 -17.24 -2.84 -4.54
C LEU A 197 -15.86 -3.21 -5.07
N SER A 198 -15.82 -3.87 -6.23
CA SER A 198 -14.59 -4.10 -6.98
C SER A 198 -14.06 -2.78 -7.59
N VAL A 199 -12.81 -2.81 -8.05
CA VAL A 199 -12.21 -1.64 -8.74
C VAL A 199 -13.02 -1.26 -9.97
N GLU A 200 -13.48 -2.23 -10.77
CA GLU A 200 -14.28 -2.00 -11.96
C GLU A 200 -15.64 -1.36 -11.63
N GLN A 201 -16.33 -1.86 -10.62
CA GLN A 201 -17.59 -1.27 -10.14
C GLN A 201 -17.36 0.16 -9.61
N THR A 202 -16.22 0.39 -8.94
CA THR A 202 -15.83 1.72 -8.49
C THR A 202 -15.60 2.68 -9.66
N GLU A 203 -14.94 2.24 -10.73
CA GLU A 203 -14.73 3.05 -11.93
C GLU A 203 -16.07 3.44 -12.60
N GLN A 204 -16.99 2.49 -12.73
CA GLN A 204 -18.33 2.74 -13.25
C GLN A 204 -19.11 3.74 -12.39
N LEU A 205 -19.06 3.59 -11.08
CA LEU A 205 -19.71 4.49 -10.11
C LEU A 205 -19.14 5.92 -10.18
N VAL A 206 -17.82 6.05 -10.33
CA VAL A 206 -17.12 7.34 -10.50
C VAL A 206 -17.54 7.99 -11.82
N GLN A 207 -17.60 7.21 -12.91
CA GLN A 207 -18.02 7.72 -14.22
C GLN A 207 -19.44 8.27 -14.15
N GLN A 208 -20.38 7.54 -13.58
CA GLN A 208 -21.77 7.99 -13.40
C GLN A 208 -21.84 9.27 -12.55
N THR A 209 -20.99 9.39 -11.53
CA THR A 209 -20.92 10.58 -10.68
C THR A 209 -20.41 11.79 -11.45
N ARG A 210 -19.44 11.61 -12.35
CA ARG A 210 -18.86 12.68 -13.19
C ARG A 210 -19.86 13.16 -14.25
N GLU A 211 -20.67 12.26 -14.78
CA GLU A 211 -21.69 12.59 -15.78
C GLU A 211 -22.94 13.26 -15.19
N GLY A 212 -22.92 13.56 -13.88
CA GLY A 212 -24.04 14.18 -13.17
C GLY A 212 -25.21 13.24 -12.94
N GLN A 213 -25.08 11.97 -13.29
CA GLN A 213 -26.04 10.94 -12.91
C GLN A 213 -25.92 10.72 -11.41
N GLN A 214 -27.02 10.79 -10.68
CA GLN A 214 -27.02 10.42 -9.26
C GLN A 214 -26.44 9.02 -9.13
N PRO A 215 -25.49 8.76 -8.17
CA PRO A 215 -25.04 7.41 -7.93
C PRO A 215 -26.28 6.56 -7.76
N LEU A 216 -26.35 5.45 -8.46
CA LEU A 216 -27.46 4.53 -8.33
C LEU A 216 -27.67 4.29 -6.83
N LYS A 217 -28.77 4.80 -6.31
CA LYS A 217 -29.26 4.40 -4.99
C LYS A 217 -29.54 2.91 -5.11
N ASN A 218 -28.61 2.11 -4.59
CA ASN A 218 -28.62 0.65 -4.68
C ASN A 218 -28.69 0.20 -6.15
N VAL A 219 -27.82 -0.71 -6.57
CA VAL A 219 -28.12 -1.59 -7.69
C VAL A 219 -29.20 -2.56 -7.18
N ARG A 220 -30.35 -2.03 -6.83
CA ARG A 220 -31.58 -2.72 -7.09
C ARG A 220 -31.65 -2.74 -8.61
N LEU A 221 -31.46 -3.90 -9.18
CA LEU A 221 -31.89 -4.16 -10.54
C LEU A 221 -33.11 -3.31 -10.80
N LYS A 222 -33.09 -2.45 -11.85
CA LYS A 222 -34.26 -1.67 -12.25
C LYS A 222 -35.43 -2.63 -12.22
N ASN A 223 -36.25 -2.57 -11.19
CA ASN A 223 -37.57 -3.10 -11.32
C ASN A 223 -38.28 -2.16 -12.28
N PRO A 224 -38.62 -2.60 -13.49
CA PRO A 224 -39.54 -1.83 -14.32
C PRO A 224 -40.77 -1.53 -13.46
N ALA A 225 -41.32 -0.36 -13.57
CA ALA A 225 -42.33 0.21 -12.70
C ALA A 225 -43.66 -0.60 -12.57
N HIS A 226 -43.69 -1.83 -13.05
CA HIS A 226 -44.86 -2.74 -13.09
C HIS A 226 -44.57 -4.18 -12.62
N GLU A 227 -43.36 -4.49 -12.09
CA GLU A 227 -43.11 -5.85 -11.61
C GLU A 227 -43.57 -6.01 -10.16
N THR A 228 -44.69 -6.70 -9.98
CA THR A 228 -45.20 -7.12 -8.66
C THR A 228 -44.34 -8.24 -8.07
N PRO A 229 -44.37 -8.47 -6.73
CA PRO A 229 -43.70 -9.62 -6.13
C PRO A 229 -44.08 -10.95 -6.79
N GLU A 230 -45.31 -11.06 -7.29
CA GLU A 230 -45.80 -12.22 -8.02
C GLU A 230 -45.16 -12.39 -9.40
N TYR A 231 -44.85 -11.30 -10.09
CA TYR A 231 -44.10 -11.34 -11.34
C TYR A 231 -42.67 -11.84 -11.11
N HIS A 232 -41.99 -11.39 -10.06
CA HIS A 232 -40.66 -11.89 -9.71
C HIS A 232 -40.65 -13.36 -9.35
N TYR A 233 -41.64 -13.79 -8.58
CA TYR A 233 -41.82 -15.20 -8.26
C TYR A 233 -41.97 -16.06 -9.54
N GLN A 234 -42.94 -15.71 -10.39
CA GLN A 234 -43.20 -16.44 -11.63
C GLN A 234 -41.99 -16.45 -12.59
N LYS A 235 -41.25 -15.33 -12.67
CA LYS A 235 -40.04 -15.24 -13.48
C LYS A 235 -38.93 -16.14 -12.94
N THR A 236 -38.70 -16.10 -11.62
CA THR A 236 -37.69 -16.94 -10.94
C THR A 236 -38.01 -18.42 -11.15
N MET A 237 -39.28 -18.83 -10.98
CA MET A 237 -39.71 -20.22 -11.20
C MET A 237 -39.48 -20.67 -12.64
N LYS A 238 -39.81 -19.82 -13.64
CA LYS A 238 -39.53 -20.12 -15.06
C LYS A 238 -38.04 -20.26 -15.35
N ASP A 239 -37.21 -19.45 -14.70
CA ASP A 239 -35.74 -19.52 -14.92
C ASP A 239 -35.17 -20.79 -14.30
N ILE A 240 -35.60 -21.19 -13.10
CA ILE A 240 -35.23 -22.46 -12.45
C ILE A 240 -35.63 -23.65 -13.34
N GLN A 241 -36.88 -23.69 -13.79
CA GLN A 241 -37.39 -24.77 -14.66
C GLN A 241 -36.61 -24.82 -16.00
N ARG A 242 -36.21 -23.66 -16.55
CA ARG A 242 -35.41 -23.59 -17.79
C ARG A 242 -34.02 -24.20 -17.57
N VAL A 243 -33.37 -23.91 -16.43
CA VAL A 243 -32.05 -24.46 -16.09
C VAL A 243 -32.13 -25.97 -15.92
N ILE A 244 -33.11 -26.48 -15.16
CA ILE A 244 -33.35 -27.92 -14.98
C ILE A 244 -33.57 -28.63 -16.32
N LYS A 245 -34.42 -28.06 -17.19
CA LYS A 245 -34.71 -28.60 -18.53
C LYS A 245 -33.49 -28.60 -19.45
N ARG A 246 -32.64 -27.58 -19.33
CA ARG A 246 -31.40 -27.51 -20.09
C ARG A 246 -30.42 -28.59 -19.66
N ALA A 247 -30.17 -28.73 -18.35
CA ALA A 247 -29.28 -29.72 -17.80
C ALA A 247 -29.73 -31.15 -18.13
N GLY A 248 -31.06 -31.41 -18.11
CA GLY A 248 -31.60 -32.68 -18.60
C GLY A 248 -31.37 -32.96 -20.09
N LYS A 249 -31.37 -31.91 -20.94
CA LYS A 249 -31.00 -32.05 -22.37
C LYS A 249 -29.53 -32.29 -22.58
N ASP A 250 -28.69 -31.77 -21.68
CA ASP A 250 -27.23 -31.96 -21.71
C ASP A 250 -26.83 -33.34 -21.13
N GLY A 251 -27.80 -34.20 -20.85
CA GLY A 251 -27.59 -35.60 -20.44
C GLY A 251 -27.50 -35.81 -18.92
N MET A 252 -27.76 -34.80 -18.12
CA MET A 252 -27.71 -34.86 -16.66
C MET A 252 -29.04 -35.44 -16.12
N ALA A 253 -29.00 -36.51 -15.35
CA ALA A 253 -30.18 -37.13 -14.73
C ALA A 253 -30.62 -36.34 -13.47
N ILE A 254 -31.30 -35.20 -13.67
CA ILE A 254 -31.78 -34.34 -12.59
C ILE A 254 -33.19 -34.73 -12.22
N HIS A 255 -33.42 -34.98 -10.91
CA HIS A 255 -34.75 -35.11 -10.35
C HIS A 255 -35.12 -33.81 -9.60
N SER A 256 -36.33 -33.30 -9.84
CA SER A 256 -36.81 -32.12 -9.14
C SER A 256 -38.28 -32.24 -8.76
N TRP A 257 -38.66 -31.76 -7.61
CA TRP A 257 -40.05 -31.65 -7.18
C TRP A 257 -40.29 -30.35 -6.42
N GLU A 258 -41.55 -29.96 -6.36
CA GLU A 258 -41.99 -28.74 -5.77
C GLU A 258 -42.95 -29.01 -4.64
N GLU A 259 -42.85 -28.28 -3.52
CA GLU A 259 -43.80 -28.37 -2.40
C GLU A 259 -44.07 -26.97 -1.83
N ASP A 260 -45.32 -26.74 -1.42
CA ASP A 260 -45.71 -25.53 -0.73
C ASP A 260 -45.63 -25.75 0.79
N VAL A 261 -44.84 -24.94 1.46
CA VAL A 261 -44.71 -24.91 2.92
C VAL A 261 -45.20 -23.54 3.40
N VAL A 262 -45.76 -23.46 4.60
CA VAL A 262 -46.33 -22.22 5.13
C VAL A 262 -45.34 -21.04 4.94
N GLY A 263 -45.70 -20.11 4.05
CA GLY A 263 -44.91 -18.91 3.74
C GLY A 263 -43.80 -19.09 2.69
N TYR A 264 -43.58 -20.29 2.14
CA TYR A 264 -42.53 -20.55 1.16
C TYR A 264 -42.99 -21.55 0.11
N HIS A 265 -42.56 -21.34 -1.13
CA HIS A 265 -42.55 -22.36 -2.18
C HIS A 265 -41.16 -22.97 -2.26
N ARG A 266 -41.05 -24.27 -2.05
CA ARG A 266 -39.78 -24.99 -2.01
C ARG A 266 -39.60 -25.78 -3.28
N VAL A 267 -38.46 -25.61 -3.93
CA VAL A 267 -38.00 -26.43 -5.05
C VAL A 267 -36.81 -27.25 -4.59
N ILE A 268 -36.91 -28.55 -4.69
CA ILE A 268 -35.82 -29.47 -4.36
C ILE A 268 -35.29 -30.06 -5.66
N ILE A 269 -33.98 -30.06 -5.80
CA ILE A 269 -33.30 -30.48 -7.02
C ILE A 269 -32.19 -31.48 -6.60
N ASP A 270 -32.31 -32.72 -7.03
CA ASP A 270 -31.26 -33.71 -6.89
C ASP A 270 -30.39 -33.76 -8.13
N ILE A 271 -29.12 -33.52 -7.94
CA ILE A 271 -28.10 -33.52 -8.98
C ILE A 271 -27.18 -34.71 -8.68
N PRO A 272 -27.04 -35.72 -9.58
CA PRO A 272 -26.14 -36.84 -9.35
C PRO A 272 -24.70 -36.34 -9.29
N VAL A 273 -23.96 -36.80 -8.29
CA VAL A 273 -22.51 -36.59 -8.22
C VAL A 273 -21.88 -37.57 -9.20
N VAL A 274 -21.11 -37.07 -10.16
CA VAL A 274 -20.27 -37.89 -11.01
C VAL A 274 -19.06 -38.29 -10.18
N ASP A 275 -19.02 -39.52 -9.68
CA ASP A 275 -17.82 -40.07 -9.08
C ASP A 275 -16.76 -40.26 -10.19
N ASP A 276 -15.67 -39.54 -10.10
CA ASP A 276 -14.47 -39.71 -10.95
C ASP A 276 -13.69 -41.01 -10.58
N GLN A 277 -14.40 -42.10 -10.34
CA GLN A 277 -13.80 -43.40 -10.09
C GLN A 277 -14.22 -44.43 -11.14
N GLU A 278 -13.82 -44.24 -12.40
CA GLU A 278 -13.63 -45.33 -13.37
C GLU A 278 -12.54 -44.93 -14.37
N GLY A 279 -11.31 -45.33 -14.04
CA GLY A 279 -10.15 -45.06 -14.91
C GLY A 279 -8.86 -45.70 -14.41
N GLU A 280 -8.93 -46.92 -13.88
CA GLU A 280 -7.78 -47.82 -13.79
C GLU A 280 -8.26 -49.25 -14.09
N ASP A 281 -8.10 -49.64 -15.36
CA ASP A 281 -7.83 -51.02 -15.81
C ASP A 281 -7.00 -50.97 -17.11
#